data_edf4dbdd488842241da2917ee8fbb190
#
_entry.id   edf4dbdd488842241da2917ee8fbb190
#
_cell.length_a   1.000
_cell.length_b   1.000
_cell.length_c   1.000
_cell.angle_alpha   90.00
_cell.angle_beta   90.00
_cell.angle_gamma   90.00
#
_symmetry.space_group_name_H-M   'P 1'
#
loop_
_entity.id
_entity.type
_entity.pdbx_description
1 polymer ?
#
loop_
_entity_poly.entity_id
_entity_poly.type
_entity_poly.pdbx_seq_one_letter_code
_entity_poly.pdbx_strand_id
1 'polypeptide(L)'
;QTSSAKGARAVLRQLLQVRRKDLRLAIPAVKERTTGWSMGQHAEATASQWGVTREEQDVYAAESHRNAVRARAEEFYRSLLISPGLYPVDADTLPRDDSTIEKLARLKPAFDREQGSITPGNSSPLTDGAASVWVADAEGRHRLARDAPMVRLVDWEQAAVDIDAEGLLMAPALAIPRLLARRDLGYADIDLWEIHEAFAAQVLCTIRALEDRSWLRERARIDRELGPFPRERVNPNGGSLALGHPFGATGARILSQAAAQLATMPAGSRCVVSVCAAGGLGHVALLEAV
;
A
#
# COMPACT_ATOMS: atom_id res chain seq x y z
N GLN A 1 8.60 -29.75 13.66
CA GLN A 1 9.74 -30.67 13.96
C GLN A 1 9.30 -32.15 14.01
N THR A 2 8.04 -32.44 14.35
CA THR A 2 7.53 -33.84 14.38
C THR A 2 7.29 -34.46 12.99
N SER A 3 7.12 -33.63 11.96
CA SER A 3 6.85 -34.09 10.58
C SER A 3 8.04 -34.82 9.92
N SER A 4 9.26 -34.62 10.42
CA SER A 4 10.46 -35.30 9.91
C SER A 4 10.81 -36.61 10.65
N ALA A 5 10.12 -36.92 11.74
CA ALA A 5 10.38 -38.10 12.56
C ALA A 5 9.74 -39.34 11.94
N LYS A 6 10.56 -40.31 11.53
CA LYS A 6 10.10 -41.60 11.02
C LYS A 6 9.99 -42.63 12.15
N GLY A 7 8.74 -43.03 12.47
CA GLY A 7 8.45 -44.06 13.48
C GLY A 7 8.06 -43.54 14.86
N ALA A 8 7.19 -44.29 15.55
CA ALA A 8 6.58 -43.90 16.82
C ALA A 8 7.59 -43.54 17.95
N ARG A 9 8.72 -44.28 18.03
CA ARG A 9 9.78 -44.01 19.02
C ARG A 9 10.48 -42.67 18.79
N ALA A 10 10.68 -42.26 17.53
CA ALA A 10 11.30 -40.98 17.18
C ALA A 10 10.33 -39.82 17.50
N VAL A 11 9.05 -39.99 17.21
CA VAL A 11 8.00 -39.03 17.58
C VAL A 11 7.91 -38.85 19.09
N LEU A 12 7.88 -39.98 19.85
CA LEU A 12 7.83 -39.92 21.32
C LEU A 12 9.06 -39.21 21.91
N ARG A 13 10.26 -39.51 21.37
CA ARG A 13 11.49 -38.82 21.79
C ARG A 13 11.43 -37.32 21.56
N GLN A 14 10.86 -36.85 20.44
CA GLN A 14 10.66 -35.42 20.19
C GLN A 14 9.60 -34.79 21.11
N LEU A 15 8.49 -35.51 21.36
CA LEU A 15 7.45 -35.03 22.28
C LEU A 15 7.97 -34.88 23.70
N LEU A 16 8.85 -35.75 24.18
CA LEU A 16 9.48 -35.65 25.51
C LEU A 16 10.44 -34.46 25.63
N GLN A 17 10.86 -33.86 24.53
CA GLN A 17 11.69 -32.63 24.51
C GLN A 17 10.86 -31.34 24.50
N VAL A 18 9.53 -31.42 24.32
CA VAL A 18 8.64 -30.25 24.31
C VAL A 18 8.57 -29.66 25.70
N ARG A 19 8.95 -28.40 25.84
CA ARG A 19 8.89 -27.65 27.09
C ARG A 19 7.58 -26.85 27.15
N ARG A 20 7.14 -26.49 28.37
CA ARG A 20 5.94 -25.65 28.55
C ARG A 20 5.98 -24.36 27.71
N LYS A 21 7.16 -23.75 27.51
CA LYS A 21 7.35 -22.58 26.64
C LYS A 21 7.07 -22.84 25.16
N ASP A 22 7.26 -24.08 24.69
CA ASP A 22 7.08 -24.47 23.30
C ASP A 22 5.59 -24.75 22.99
N LEU A 23 4.74 -24.83 24.03
CA LEU A 23 3.29 -24.96 23.96
C LEU A 23 2.57 -23.59 23.97
N ARG A 24 3.33 -22.49 24.05
CA ARG A 24 2.73 -21.15 23.94
C ARG A 24 2.22 -20.95 22.52
N LEU A 25 0.98 -20.49 22.40
CA LEU A 25 0.44 -20.03 21.14
C LEU A 25 1.34 -18.91 20.59
N ALA A 26 1.96 -19.15 19.45
CA ALA A 26 2.65 -18.09 18.72
C ALA A 26 1.59 -17.24 18.03
N ILE A 27 1.19 -16.13 18.66
CA ILE A 27 0.29 -15.16 18.05
C ILE A 27 1.09 -14.49 16.91
N PRO A 28 0.59 -14.53 15.66
CA PRO A 28 1.21 -13.81 14.57
C PRO A 28 1.36 -12.33 14.94
N ALA A 29 2.57 -11.83 14.95
CA ALA A 29 2.83 -10.42 15.22
C ALA A 29 3.11 -9.71 13.89
N VAL A 30 2.58 -8.48 13.74
CA VAL A 30 2.87 -7.59 12.60
C VAL A 30 4.25 -6.97 12.82
N LYS A 31 5.28 -7.82 12.71
CA LYS A 31 6.69 -7.48 12.95
C LYS A 31 7.56 -8.01 11.82
N GLU A 32 8.57 -7.24 11.46
CA GLU A 32 9.61 -7.71 10.56
C GLU A 32 10.44 -8.81 11.25
N ARG A 33 10.64 -9.91 10.54
CA ARG A 33 11.29 -11.10 11.11
C ARG A 33 12.78 -10.92 11.35
N THR A 34 13.43 -10.11 10.54
CA THR A 34 14.88 -9.87 10.58
C THR A 34 15.26 -8.91 11.70
N THR A 35 14.49 -7.85 11.90
CA THR A 35 14.76 -6.80 12.89
C THR A 35 13.98 -6.99 14.19
N GLY A 36 12.87 -7.73 14.17
CA GLY A 36 11.94 -7.85 15.29
C GLY A 36 11.09 -6.60 15.57
N TRP A 37 11.27 -5.53 14.78
CA TRP A 37 10.50 -4.29 14.90
C TRP A 37 9.13 -4.42 14.23
N SER A 38 8.15 -3.69 14.75
CA SER A 38 6.85 -3.55 14.10
C SER A 38 6.97 -2.68 12.83
N MET A 39 5.98 -2.82 11.93
CA MET A 39 5.91 -1.99 10.71
C MET A 39 5.91 -0.49 11.07
N GLY A 40 5.20 -0.10 12.13
CA GLY A 40 5.14 1.29 12.58
C GLY A 40 6.47 1.80 13.17
N GLN A 41 7.24 0.96 13.86
CA GLN A 41 8.59 1.35 14.32
C GLN A 41 9.53 1.61 13.16
N HIS A 42 9.47 0.79 12.10
CA HIS A 42 10.21 1.02 10.88
C HIS A 42 9.76 2.30 10.17
N ALA A 43 8.45 2.53 10.08
CA ALA A 43 7.90 3.75 9.48
C ALA A 43 8.32 5.02 10.26
N GLU A 44 8.37 4.94 11.59
CA GLU A 44 8.85 6.04 12.47
C GLU A 44 10.32 6.39 12.18
N ALA A 45 11.19 5.36 12.14
CA ALA A 45 12.60 5.55 11.81
C ALA A 45 12.78 6.16 10.40
N THR A 46 12.04 5.66 9.42
CA THR A 46 12.07 6.19 8.04
C THR A 46 11.55 7.63 7.99
N ALA A 47 10.47 7.96 8.71
CA ALA A 47 9.94 9.33 8.80
C ALA A 47 10.99 10.31 9.36
N SER A 48 11.68 9.90 10.43
CA SER A 48 12.78 10.67 11.01
C SER A 48 13.94 10.87 10.03
N GLN A 49 14.36 9.82 9.34
CA GLN A 49 15.44 9.85 8.35
C GLN A 49 15.14 10.81 7.19
N TRP A 50 13.91 10.82 6.71
CA TRP A 50 13.45 11.66 5.62
C TRP A 50 12.93 13.04 6.09
N GLY A 51 12.94 13.32 7.38
CA GLY A 51 12.47 14.58 7.96
C GLY A 51 10.97 14.82 7.77
N VAL A 52 10.16 13.78 7.61
CA VAL A 52 8.70 13.89 7.47
C VAL A 52 8.09 14.20 8.83
N THR A 53 7.46 15.36 8.95
CA THR A 53 6.90 15.84 10.22
C THR A 53 5.55 15.20 10.54
N ARG A 54 5.16 15.27 11.80
CA ARG A 54 3.85 14.85 12.27
C ARG A 54 2.73 15.62 11.57
N GLU A 55 2.90 16.91 11.38
CA GLU A 55 1.91 17.78 10.75
C GLU A 55 1.66 17.39 9.29
N GLU A 56 2.72 17.14 8.53
CA GLU A 56 2.60 16.66 7.14
C GLU A 56 1.84 15.34 7.06
N GLN A 57 2.09 14.42 8.00
CA GLN A 57 1.39 13.14 8.08
C GLN A 57 -0.09 13.31 8.38
N ASP A 58 -0.44 14.19 9.32
CA ASP A 58 -1.83 14.43 9.70
C ASP A 58 -2.60 15.16 8.59
N VAL A 59 -1.95 16.07 7.86
CA VAL A 59 -2.53 16.72 6.65
C VAL A 59 -2.84 15.67 5.60
N TYR A 60 -1.89 14.79 5.29
CA TYR A 60 -2.07 13.73 4.30
C TYR A 60 -3.20 12.75 4.71
N ALA A 61 -3.24 12.35 5.98
CA ALA A 61 -4.27 11.45 6.49
C ALA A 61 -5.67 12.09 6.42
N ALA A 62 -5.81 13.36 6.81
CA ALA A 62 -7.07 14.10 6.69
C ALA A 62 -7.53 14.18 5.22
N GLU A 63 -6.59 14.35 4.29
CA GLU A 63 -6.89 14.38 2.86
C GLU A 63 -7.36 13.02 2.34
N SER A 64 -6.72 11.92 2.72
CA SER A 64 -7.16 10.57 2.36
C SER A 64 -8.60 10.30 2.82
N HIS A 65 -8.95 10.66 4.06
CA HIS A 65 -10.32 10.56 4.56
C HIS A 65 -11.31 11.43 3.77
N ARG A 66 -10.97 12.71 3.54
CA ARG A 66 -11.81 13.63 2.76
C ARG A 66 -12.09 13.10 1.36
N ASN A 67 -11.06 12.58 0.69
CA ASN A 67 -11.18 12.00 -0.64
C ASN A 67 -12.08 10.76 -0.63
N ALA A 68 -11.92 9.86 0.35
CA ALA A 68 -12.76 8.67 0.49
C ALA A 68 -14.23 9.02 0.76
N VAL A 69 -14.49 10.00 1.63
CA VAL A 69 -15.87 10.47 1.93
C VAL A 69 -16.51 11.07 0.68
N ARG A 70 -15.78 11.90 -0.07
CA ARG A 70 -16.26 12.46 -1.33
C ARG A 70 -16.56 11.35 -2.34
N ALA A 71 -15.62 10.44 -2.59
CA ALA A 71 -15.79 9.32 -3.53
C ALA A 71 -17.00 8.44 -3.17
N ARG A 72 -17.25 8.23 -1.87
CA ARG A 72 -18.46 7.54 -1.39
C ARG A 72 -19.72 8.32 -1.71
N ALA A 73 -19.74 9.62 -1.49
CA ALA A 73 -20.91 10.48 -1.79
C ALA A 73 -21.20 10.54 -3.31
N GLU A 74 -20.15 10.45 -4.13
CA GLU A 74 -20.23 10.38 -5.60
C GLU A 74 -20.51 8.96 -6.12
N GLU A 75 -20.79 8.01 -5.23
CA GLU A 75 -21.09 6.60 -5.55
C GLU A 75 -19.95 5.86 -6.29
N PHE A 76 -18.72 6.39 -6.28
CA PHE A 76 -17.58 5.80 -6.97
C PHE A 76 -17.36 4.33 -6.61
N TYR A 77 -17.47 3.98 -5.33
CA TYR A 77 -17.23 2.62 -4.86
C TYR A 77 -18.36 1.64 -5.14
N ARG A 78 -19.54 2.12 -5.51
CA ARG A 78 -20.74 1.27 -5.68
C ARG A 78 -20.54 0.15 -6.69
N SER A 79 -19.87 0.43 -7.80
CA SER A 79 -19.56 -0.57 -8.84
C SER A 79 -18.44 -1.54 -8.46
N LEU A 80 -17.67 -1.21 -7.42
CA LEU A 80 -16.53 -1.99 -6.94
C LEU A 80 -16.92 -2.94 -5.79
N LEU A 81 -18.04 -2.69 -5.12
CA LEU A 81 -18.49 -3.50 -4.00
C LEU A 81 -19.25 -4.73 -4.50
N ILE A 82 -18.99 -5.88 -3.86
CA ILE A 82 -19.77 -7.08 -4.10
C ILE A 82 -21.20 -6.80 -3.60
N SER A 83 -22.15 -6.95 -4.52
CA SER A 83 -23.61 -6.73 -4.40
C SER A 83 -24.14 -6.35 -3.03
N PRO A 84 -24.59 -5.10 -2.86
CA PRO A 84 -25.38 -4.71 -1.69
C PRO A 84 -26.60 -5.65 -1.54
N GLY A 85 -26.81 -6.17 -0.34
CA GLY A 85 -27.95 -7.06 -0.04
C GLY A 85 -27.61 -8.52 0.18
N LEU A 86 -26.40 -8.99 -0.20
CA LEU A 86 -25.90 -10.31 0.23
C LEU A 86 -25.41 -10.32 1.68
N TYR A 87 -25.02 -9.15 2.19
CA TYR A 87 -24.52 -8.96 3.54
C TYR A 87 -25.20 -7.74 4.19
N PRO A 88 -25.30 -7.69 5.52
CA PRO A 88 -25.92 -6.56 6.24
C PRO A 88 -25.08 -5.27 6.18
N VAL A 89 -23.90 -5.28 5.55
CA VAL A 89 -23.02 -4.12 5.40
C VAL A 89 -22.91 -3.81 3.91
N ASP A 90 -23.25 -2.58 3.54
CA ASP A 90 -23.31 -2.08 2.16
C ASP A 90 -22.28 -0.98 1.86
N ALA A 91 -21.48 -0.59 2.86
CA ALA A 91 -20.45 0.43 2.73
C ALA A 91 -19.32 0.22 3.73
N ASP A 92 -18.13 0.75 3.40
CA ASP A 92 -17.01 0.86 4.34
C ASP A 92 -17.37 1.75 5.53
N THR A 93 -17.06 1.28 6.73
CA THR A 93 -17.39 1.97 8.00
C THR A 93 -16.23 2.86 8.51
N LEU A 94 -15.09 2.84 7.84
CA LEU A 94 -13.87 3.51 8.28
C LEU A 94 -13.72 4.97 7.80
N PRO A 95 -14.17 5.35 6.59
CA PRO A 95 -14.04 6.74 6.14
C PRO A 95 -14.77 7.69 7.08
N ARG A 96 -14.05 8.72 7.56
CA ARG A 96 -14.53 9.68 8.56
C ARG A 96 -14.57 11.08 7.96
N ASP A 97 -15.73 11.69 7.94
CA ASP A 97 -15.96 13.09 7.55
C ASP A 97 -15.41 14.09 8.59
N ASP A 98 -15.24 13.62 9.82
CA ASP A 98 -14.75 14.41 10.95
C ASP A 98 -13.23 14.24 11.22
N SER A 99 -12.49 13.62 10.31
CA SER A 99 -11.03 13.46 10.42
C SER A 99 -10.32 14.77 10.03
N THR A 100 -10.31 15.73 10.94
CA THR A 100 -9.67 17.03 10.75
C THR A 100 -8.25 17.05 11.30
N ILE A 101 -7.41 17.95 10.78
CA ILE A 101 -6.02 18.13 11.24
C ILE A 101 -5.97 18.38 12.75
N GLU A 102 -6.88 19.22 13.29
CA GLU A 102 -6.95 19.56 14.70
C GLU A 102 -7.30 18.35 15.59
N LYS A 103 -8.13 17.43 15.09
CA LYS A 103 -8.45 16.18 15.79
C LYS A 103 -7.28 15.19 15.73
N LEU A 104 -6.66 15.05 14.57
CA LEU A 104 -5.51 14.18 14.36
C LEU A 104 -4.33 14.62 15.24
N ALA A 105 -4.05 15.93 15.32
CA ALA A 105 -2.98 16.49 16.14
C ALA A 105 -3.07 16.16 17.63
N ARG A 106 -4.28 15.84 18.16
CA ARG A 106 -4.49 15.45 19.57
C ARG A 106 -4.17 13.99 19.86
N LEU A 107 -4.00 13.17 18.82
CA LEU A 107 -3.69 11.75 18.99
C LEU A 107 -2.25 11.55 19.48
N LYS A 108 -2.08 10.60 20.40
CA LYS A 108 -0.75 10.26 20.92
C LYS A 108 -0.01 9.33 19.95
N PRO A 109 1.32 9.46 19.84
CA PRO A 109 2.14 8.52 19.10
C PRO A 109 1.93 7.07 19.57
N ALA A 110 1.91 6.13 18.60
CA ALA A 110 1.58 4.73 18.86
C ALA A 110 2.83 3.84 18.98
N PHE A 111 3.91 4.16 18.28
CA PHE A 111 5.08 3.29 18.15
C PHE A 111 6.31 3.79 18.89
N ASP A 112 6.48 5.09 19.00
CA ASP A 112 7.41 5.76 19.90
C ASP A 112 6.63 6.80 20.72
N ARG A 113 6.46 6.54 22.01
CA ARG A 113 5.61 7.38 22.88
C ARG A 113 6.23 8.73 23.24
N GLU A 114 7.54 8.86 23.14
CA GLU A 114 8.28 10.05 23.59
C GLU A 114 8.57 11.01 22.43
N GLN A 115 9.00 10.48 21.30
CA GLN A 115 9.48 11.28 20.15
C GLN A 115 8.77 10.94 18.84
N GLY A 116 7.82 10.01 18.86
CA GLY A 116 7.16 9.52 17.66
C GLY A 116 6.18 10.50 17.04
N SER A 117 5.98 10.33 15.76
CA SER A 117 5.07 11.11 14.92
C SER A 117 3.88 10.30 14.41
N ILE A 118 4.01 8.96 14.39
CA ILE A 118 3.00 8.06 13.85
C ILE A 118 1.94 7.73 14.91
N THR A 119 0.69 7.97 14.55
CA THR A 119 -0.49 7.77 15.41
C THR A 119 -1.49 6.82 14.77
N PRO A 120 -2.52 6.36 15.50
CA PRO A 120 -3.61 5.62 14.87
C PRO A 120 -4.34 6.38 13.77
N GLY A 121 -4.27 7.72 13.77
CA GLY A 121 -4.95 8.57 12.78
C GLY A 121 -4.19 8.75 11.47
N ASN A 122 -2.87 8.55 11.46
CA ASN A 122 -2.03 8.62 10.26
C ASN A 122 -1.41 7.26 9.88
N SER A 123 -2.01 6.18 10.41
CA SER A 123 -1.70 4.78 10.11
C SER A 123 -2.92 4.08 9.54
N SER A 124 -2.74 3.18 8.58
CA SER A 124 -3.85 2.37 8.08
C SER A 124 -4.36 1.41 9.16
N PRO A 125 -5.68 1.36 9.41
CA PRO A 125 -6.23 0.38 10.34
C PRO A 125 -6.18 -1.03 9.75
N LEU A 126 -5.90 -2.02 10.60
CA LEU A 126 -6.02 -3.43 10.24
C LEU A 126 -7.51 -3.77 10.13
N THR A 127 -7.89 -4.36 9.01
CA THR A 127 -9.29 -4.68 8.70
C THR A 127 -9.42 -6.05 8.09
N ASP A 128 -10.60 -6.62 8.21
CA ASP A 128 -11.01 -7.74 7.39
C ASP A 128 -11.39 -7.23 5.99
N GLY A 129 -11.20 -8.07 4.98
CA GLY A 129 -11.59 -7.74 3.62
C GLY A 129 -11.14 -8.77 2.61
N ALA A 130 -11.84 -8.81 1.50
CA ALA A 130 -11.51 -9.62 0.33
C ALA A 130 -11.63 -8.76 -0.92
N ALA A 131 -10.78 -8.99 -1.88
CA ALA A 131 -10.82 -8.32 -3.18
C ALA A 131 -10.39 -9.27 -4.28
N SER A 132 -10.96 -9.11 -5.46
CA SER A 132 -10.57 -9.86 -6.64
C SER A 132 -10.41 -8.94 -7.84
N VAL A 133 -9.49 -9.29 -8.72
CA VAL A 133 -9.29 -8.65 -10.01
C VAL A 133 -9.14 -9.76 -11.06
N TRP A 134 -9.76 -9.57 -12.21
CA TRP A 134 -9.62 -10.50 -13.32
C TRP A 134 -8.52 -10.02 -14.24
N VAL A 135 -7.59 -10.91 -14.56
CA VAL A 135 -6.54 -10.68 -15.56
C VAL A 135 -6.82 -11.61 -16.74
N ALA A 136 -6.94 -11.04 -17.93
CA ALA A 136 -7.28 -11.78 -19.13
C ALA A 136 -6.38 -11.33 -20.30
N ASP A 137 -6.12 -12.24 -21.22
CA ASP A 137 -5.59 -11.95 -22.53
C ASP A 137 -6.70 -11.45 -23.48
N ALA A 138 -6.35 -11.20 -24.75
CA ALA A 138 -7.28 -10.72 -25.74
C ALA A 138 -8.45 -11.69 -25.98
N GLU A 139 -8.23 -13.00 -25.88
CA GLU A 139 -9.29 -14.01 -26.03
C GLU A 139 -10.19 -14.04 -24.78
N GLY A 140 -9.62 -14.05 -23.59
CA GLY A 140 -10.35 -14.03 -22.32
C GLY A 140 -11.22 -12.78 -22.17
N ARG A 141 -10.79 -11.64 -22.71
CA ARG A 141 -11.56 -10.40 -22.72
C ARG A 141 -12.98 -10.57 -23.29
N HIS A 142 -13.14 -11.38 -24.32
CA HIS A 142 -14.46 -11.62 -24.94
C HIS A 142 -15.44 -12.40 -24.05
N ARG A 143 -14.94 -13.01 -22.95
CA ARG A 143 -15.73 -13.76 -21.98
C ARG A 143 -16.16 -12.90 -20.79
N LEU A 144 -15.60 -11.69 -20.65
CA LEU A 144 -15.94 -10.76 -19.57
C LEU A 144 -17.17 -9.93 -19.97
N ALA A 145 -17.88 -9.41 -18.96
CA ALA A 145 -18.98 -8.50 -19.17
C ALA A 145 -18.50 -7.26 -19.94
N ARG A 146 -19.24 -6.83 -20.96
CA ARG A 146 -18.86 -5.71 -21.83
C ARG A 146 -18.76 -4.39 -21.08
N ASP A 147 -19.51 -4.25 -19.99
CA ASP A 147 -19.63 -3.02 -19.21
C ASP A 147 -18.66 -3.01 -18.01
N ALA A 148 -17.86 -4.08 -17.84
CA ALA A 148 -16.85 -4.09 -16.77
C ALA A 148 -15.73 -3.08 -17.05
N PRO A 149 -15.30 -2.30 -16.06
CA PRO A 149 -14.13 -1.43 -16.21
C PRO A 149 -12.92 -2.26 -16.66
N MET A 150 -12.34 -1.92 -17.79
CA MET A 150 -11.17 -2.61 -18.34
C MET A 150 -10.05 -1.62 -18.58
N VAL A 151 -8.84 -2.04 -18.22
CA VAL A 151 -7.61 -1.31 -18.46
C VAL A 151 -6.53 -2.28 -18.93
N ARG A 152 -5.53 -1.78 -19.60
CA ARG A 152 -4.38 -2.58 -20.02
C ARG A 152 -3.33 -2.57 -18.93
N LEU A 153 -2.85 -3.75 -18.50
CA LEU A 153 -1.60 -3.86 -17.75
C LEU A 153 -0.45 -3.72 -18.76
N VAL A 154 0.23 -2.58 -18.74
CA VAL A 154 1.29 -2.23 -19.68
C VAL A 154 2.62 -2.83 -19.28
N ASP A 155 2.95 -2.73 -17.98
CA ASP A 155 4.23 -3.18 -17.42
C ASP A 155 4.13 -3.26 -15.90
N TRP A 156 5.12 -3.88 -15.27
CA TRP A 156 5.25 -3.98 -13.82
C TRP A 156 6.72 -4.09 -13.40
N GLU A 157 7.00 -3.73 -12.15
CA GLU A 157 8.34 -3.78 -11.56
C GLU A 157 8.24 -4.24 -10.11
N GLN A 158 9.25 -4.97 -9.68
CA GLN A 158 9.43 -5.35 -8.28
C GLN A 158 10.79 -4.87 -7.80
N ALA A 159 10.85 -4.44 -6.55
CA ALA A 159 12.09 -4.07 -5.91
C ALA A 159 12.14 -4.61 -4.48
N ALA A 160 13.36 -4.73 -3.98
CA ALA A 160 13.65 -4.97 -2.58
C ALA A 160 14.64 -3.91 -2.09
N VAL A 161 14.54 -3.54 -0.82
CA VAL A 161 15.42 -2.59 -0.15
C VAL A 161 16.30 -3.27 0.89
N ASP A 162 17.44 -2.66 1.17
CA ASP A 162 18.14 -2.89 2.42
C ASP A 162 17.35 -2.18 3.54
N ILE A 163 16.78 -2.98 4.44
CA ILE A 163 15.86 -2.50 5.48
C ILE A 163 16.53 -1.48 6.40
N ASP A 164 17.80 -1.71 6.75
CA ASP A 164 18.53 -0.85 7.68
C ASP A 164 19.01 0.44 7.02
N ALA A 165 19.41 0.37 5.74
CA ALA A 165 19.96 1.51 5.01
C ALA A 165 18.89 2.38 4.34
N GLU A 166 17.79 1.78 3.87
CA GLU A 166 16.82 2.43 3.00
C GLU A 166 15.44 2.60 3.66
N GLY A 167 15.16 1.78 4.67
CA GLY A 167 13.85 1.72 5.32
C GLY A 167 12.92 0.67 4.74
N LEU A 168 12.22 -0.05 5.61
CA LEU A 168 11.46 -1.25 5.30
C LEU A 168 10.43 -1.07 4.17
N LEU A 169 9.77 0.07 4.10
CA LEU A 169 8.64 0.31 3.19
C LEU A 169 9.03 1.14 1.95
N MET A 170 10.32 1.34 1.69
CA MET A 170 10.83 2.23 0.65
C MET A 170 11.04 1.56 -0.72
N ALA A 171 10.81 0.26 -0.86
CA ALA A 171 11.00 -0.43 -2.14
C ALA A 171 10.24 0.17 -3.34
N PRO A 172 9.03 0.73 -3.19
CA PRO A 172 8.37 1.46 -4.27
C PRO A 172 9.18 2.63 -4.81
N ALA A 173 9.96 3.32 -3.97
CA ALA A 173 10.83 4.43 -4.41
C ALA A 173 12.01 3.97 -5.30
N LEU A 174 12.25 2.67 -5.39
CA LEU A 174 13.18 2.06 -6.35
C LEU A 174 12.43 1.55 -7.60
N ALA A 175 11.28 0.92 -7.39
CA ALA A 175 10.52 0.27 -8.46
C ALA A 175 9.88 1.29 -9.42
N ILE A 176 9.28 2.36 -8.90
CA ILE A 176 8.63 3.40 -9.70
C ILE A 176 9.58 4.00 -10.75
N PRO A 177 10.73 4.58 -10.38
CA PRO A 177 11.61 5.22 -11.36
C PRO A 177 12.19 4.23 -12.36
N ARG A 178 12.44 2.97 -11.97
CA ARG A 178 12.92 1.92 -12.87
C ARG A 178 11.87 1.56 -13.92
N LEU A 179 10.61 1.42 -13.51
CA LEU A 179 9.48 1.15 -14.41
C LEU A 179 9.33 2.30 -15.43
N LEU A 180 9.27 3.54 -14.96
CA LEU A 180 9.08 4.71 -15.80
C LEU A 180 10.25 4.91 -16.78
N ALA A 181 11.48 4.77 -16.31
CA ALA A 181 12.67 4.89 -17.16
C ALA A 181 12.69 3.82 -18.27
N ARG A 182 12.32 2.57 -17.96
CA ARG A 182 12.22 1.48 -18.93
C ARG A 182 11.17 1.74 -20.02
N ARG A 183 10.13 2.50 -19.66
CA ARG A 183 9.03 2.86 -20.58
C ARG A 183 9.20 4.24 -21.22
N ASP A 184 10.32 4.90 -20.98
CA ASP A 184 10.61 6.26 -21.45
C ASP A 184 9.58 7.31 -21.00
N LEU A 185 9.03 7.14 -19.77
CA LEU A 185 8.04 8.02 -19.16
C LEU A 185 8.66 8.89 -18.05
N GLY A 186 8.11 10.09 -17.87
CA GLY A 186 8.31 10.92 -16.69
C GLY A 186 7.09 10.92 -15.76
N TYR A 187 7.16 11.63 -14.64
CA TYR A 187 6.04 11.70 -13.70
C TYR A 187 4.83 12.42 -14.30
N ALA A 188 5.04 13.40 -15.17
CA ALA A 188 3.98 14.14 -15.84
C ALA A 188 3.13 13.29 -16.80
N ASP A 189 3.70 12.17 -17.31
CA ASP A 189 3.04 11.24 -18.22
C ASP A 189 2.07 10.29 -17.51
N ILE A 190 1.95 10.41 -16.20
CA ILE A 190 1.07 9.60 -15.36
C ILE A 190 -0.08 10.48 -14.85
N ASP A 191 -1.29 10.12 -15.23
CA ASP A 191 -2.51 10.88 -14.94
C ASP A 191 -3.10 10.54 -13.57
N LEU A 192 -2.82 9.34 -13.05
CA LEU A 192 -3.33 8.83 -11.79
C LEU A 192 -2.25 8.05 -11.04
N TRP A 193 -2.14 8.28 -9.74
CA TRP A 193 -1.24 7.56 -8.84
C TRP A 193 -2.04 6.90 -7.72
N GLU A 194 -2.06 5.59 -7.70
CA GLU A 194 -2.68 4.80 -6.63
C GLU A 194 -1.58 4.17 -5.77
N ILE A 195 -1.24 4.83 -4.69
CA ILE A 195 -0.17 4.44 -3.77
C ILE A 195 -0.78 3.86 -2.51
N HIS A 196 -0.38 2.63 -2.16
CA HIS A 196 -0.78 2.03 -0.90
C HIS A 196 -0.32 2.88 0.29
N GLU A 197 -1.26 3.22 1.16
CA GLU A 197 -1.04 4.05 2.34
C GLU A 197 -0.94 3.18 3.60
N ALA A 198 0.17 2.47 3.78
CA ALA A 198 0.39 1.76 5.03
C ALA A 198 0.49 2.73 6.21
N PHE A 199 1.19 3.83 5.99
CA PHE A 199 1.34 4.99 6.87
C PHE A 199 1.42 6.25 6.01
N ALA A 200 0.88 7.37 6.48
CA ALA A 200 1.08 8.66 5.80
C ALA A 200 2.57 8.99 5.64
N ALA A 201 3.36 8.72 6.68
CA ALA A 201 4.81 8.85 6.66
C ALA A 201 5.46 8.08 5.51
N GLN A 202 5.07 6.82 5.28
CA GLN A 202 5.65 6.00 4.23
C GLN A 202 5.38 6.57 2.84
N VAL A 203 4.17 7.06 2.57
CA VAL A 203 3.84 7.71 1.29
C VAL A 203 4.67 8.96 1.08
N LEU A 204 4.74 9.82 2.09
CA LEU A 204 5.51 11.07 2.03
C LEU A 204 7.01 10.82 1.87
N CYS A 205 7.58 9.82 2.56
CA CYS A 205 8.98 9.41 2.37
C CYS A 205 9.23 8.89 0.94
N THR A 206 8.30 8.07 0.42
CA THR A 206 8.38 7.59 -0.97
C THR A 206 8.39 8.75 -1.95
N ILE A 207 7.49 9.73 -1.80
CA ILE A 207 7.43 10.91 -2.68
C ILE A 207 8.71 11.74 -2.57
N ARG A 208 9.23 11.99 -1.36
CA ARG A 208 10.51 12.70 -1.18
C ARG A 208 11.67 11.99 -1.88
N ALA A 209 11.72 10.65 -1.80
CA ALA A 209 12.74 9.87 -2.49
C ALA A 209 12.60 9.96 -4.02
N LEU A 210 11.38 10.01 -4.55
CA LEU A 210 11.12 10.19 -5.98
C LEU A 210 11.51 11.60 -6.47
N GLU A 211 11.54 12.59 -5.59
CA GLU A 211 11.98 13.96 -5.87
C GLU A 211 13.49 14.17 -5.62
N ASP A 212 14.16 13.24 -4.94
CA ASP A 212 15.59 13.32 -4.61
C ASP A 212 16.47 12.75 -5.73
N ARG A 213 17.19 13.61 -6.43
CA ARG A 213 18.11 13.21 -7.52
C ARG A 213 19.24 12.29 -7.05
N SER A 214 19.72 12.44 -5.81
CA SER A 214 20.75 11.57 -5.25
C SER A 214 20.21 10.17 -5.07
N TRP A 215 19.02 10.04 -4.51
CA TRP A 215 18.31 8.76 -4.38
C TRP A 215 18.07 8.10 -5.74
N LEU A 216 17.54 8.83 -6.71
CA LEU A 216 17.28 8.31 -8.05
C LEU A 216 18.54 7.77 -8.70
N ARG A 217 19.66 8.51 -8.65
CA ARG A 217 20.91 8.11 -9.25
C ARG A 217 21.59 6.99 -8.48
N GLU A 218 21.73 7.13 -7.17
CA GLU A 218 22.58 6.25 -6.36
C GLU A 218 21.87 4.95 -5.94
N ARG A 219 20.58 5.04 -5.64
CA ARG A 219 19.80 3.90 -5.14
C ARG A 219 18.92 3.27 -6.24
N ALA A 220 18.13 4.05 -6.95
CA ALA A 220 17.30 3.54 -8.04
C ALA A 220 18.09 3.24 -9.32
N ARG A 221 19.32 3.80 -9.47
CA ARG A 221 20.19 3.70 -10.66
C ARG A 221 19.57 4.36 -11.89
N ILE A 222 18.90 5.47 -11.69
CA ILE A 222 18.25 6.28 -12.72
C ILE A 222 18.91 7.65 -12.77
N ASP A 223 19.55 7.98 -13.89
CA ASP A 223 20.26 9.25 -14.08
C ASP A 223 19.48 10.26 -14.94
N ARG A 224 18.29 9.87 -15.45
CA ARG A 224 17.39 10.78 -16.18
C ARG A 224 16.54 11.60 -15.21
N GLU A 225 16.10 12.76 -15.67
CA GLU A 225 15.10 13.54 -14.97
C GLU A 225 13.70 12.97 -15.25
N LEU A 226 12.92 12.78 -14.19
CA LEU A 226 11.55 12.30 -14.28
C LEU A 226 10.52 13.44 -14.14
N GLY A 227 10.99 14.66 -13.83
CA GLY A 227 10.17 15.85 -13.61
C GLY A 227 9.70 16.00 -12.16
N PRO A 228 8.88 17.03 -11.87
CA PRO A 228 8.25 17.21 -10.57
C PRO A 228 7.20 16.13 -10.35
N PHE A 229 7.10 15.61 -9.10
CA PHE A 229 6.11 14.61 -8.76
C PHE A 229 4.72 15.25 -8.55
N PRO A 230 3.65 14.79 -9.26
CA PRO A 230 2.32 15.40 -9.25
C PRO A 230 1.52 14.92 -8.02
N ARG A 231 1.75 15.51 -6.86
CA ARG A 231 1.14 15.12 -5.57
C ARG A 231 -0.38 15.18 -5.60
N GLU A 232 -0.94 16.10 -6.36
CA GLU A 232 -2.39 16.30 -6.53
C GLU A 232 -3.10 15.16 -7.27
N ARG A 233 -2.33 14.27 -7.93
CA ARG A 233 -2.85 13.10 -8.65
C ARG A 233 -2.80 11.82 -7.80
N VAL A 234 -2.38 11.92 -6.54
CA VAL A 234 -2.24 10.76 -5.65
C VAL A 234 -3.55 10.46 -4.95
N ASN A 235 -4.01 9.21 -5.04
CA ASN A 235 -5.15 8.67 -4.32
C ASN A 235 -6.38 9.61 -4.31
N PRO A 236 -6.87 10.06 -5.46
CA PRO A 236 -7.95 11.05 -5.50
C PRO A 236 -9.25 10.54 -4.88
N ASN A 237 -9.43 9.23 -4.78
CA ASN A 237 -10.60 8.63 -4.12
C ASN A 237 -10.29 8.11 -2.71
N GLY A 238 -9.18 8.52 -2.11
CA GLY A 238 -8.74 8.02 -0.82
C GLY A 238 -8.07 6.65 -0.91
N GLY A 239 -7.32 6.30 0.13
CA GLY A 239 -6.53 5.08 0.20
C GLY A 239 -6.68 4.32 1.51
N SER A 240 -5.68 3.53 1.86
CA SER A 240 -5.75 2.60 3.00
C SER A 240 -5.85 3.28 4.36
N LEU A 241 -5.45 4.53 4.51
CA LEU A 241 -5.66 5.29 5.75
C LEU A 241 -7.15 5.45 6.06
N ALA A 242 -7.95 5.73 5.02
CA ALA A 242 -9.38 5.90 5.15
C ALA A 242 -10.19 4.61 4.98
N LEU A 243 -9.77 3.71 4.09
CA LEU A 243 -10.53 2.50 3.70
C LEU A 243 -10.07 1.24 4.43
N GLY A 244 -8.94 1.30 5.15
CA GLY A 244 -8.37 0.14 5.81
C GLY A 244 -7.39 -0.66 4.95
N HIS A 245 -6.71 -1.61 5.62
CA HIS A 245 -5.66 -2.44 5.04
C HIS A 245 -5.89 -3.93 5.35
N PRO A 246 -6.73 -4.61 4.57
CA PRO A 246 -6.93 -6.06 4.69
C PRO A 246 -5.80 -6.83 3.97
N PHE A 247 -4.57 -6.62 4.38
CA PHE A 247 -3.30 -7.22 3.93
C PHE A 247 -3.30 -7.76 2.49
N GLY A 248 -3.49 -9.07 2.30
CA GLY A 248 -3.46 -9.72 0.98
C GLY A 248 -4.53 -9.23 0.00
N ALA A 249 -5.61 -8.62 0.47
CA ALA A 249 -6.66 -8.05 -0.39
C ALA A 249 -6.33 -6.64 -0.90
N THR A 250 -5.43 -5.91 -0.23
CA THR A 250 -5.15 -4.49 -0.54
C THR A 250 -4.67 -4.28 -1.98
N GLY A 251 -3.77 -5.12 -2.47
CA GLY A 251 -3.27 -4.99 -3.85
C GLY A 251 -4.38 -5.10 -4.89
N ALA A 252 -5.25 -6.12 -4.77
CA ALA A 252 -6.40 -6.29 -5.68
C ALA A 252 -7.41 -5.14 -5.54
N ARG A 253 -7.66 -4.64 -4.31
CA ARG A 253 -8.52 -3.49 -4.08
C ARG A 253 -8.00 -2.25 -4.80
N ILE A 254 -6.72 -1.91 -4.64
CA ILE A 254 -6.11 -0.73 -5.26
C ILE A 254 -6.13 -0.86 -6.80
N LEU A 255 -5.82 -2.05 -7.34
CA LEU A 255 -5.90 -2.31 -8.77
C LEU A 255 -7.33 -2.13 -9.30
N SER A 256 -8.36 -2.61 -8.59
CA SER A 256 -9.76 -2.45 -8.99
C SER A 256 -10.18 -0.98 -8.95
N GLN A 257 -9.75 -0.23 -7.91
CA GLN A 257 -10.00 1.21 -7.79
C GLN A 257 -9.34 1.98 -8.94
N ALA A 258 -8.06 1.71 -9.23
CA ALA A 258 -7.33 2.29 -10.34
C ALA A 258 -7.99 1.99 -11.68
N ALA A 259 -8.41 0.74 -11.91
CA ALA A 259 -9.08 0.35 -13.15
C ALA A 259 -10.43 1.06 -13.33
N ALA A 260 -11.23 1.17 -12.27
CA ALA A 260 -12.52 1.86 -12.33
C ALA A 260 -12.35 3.36 -12.64
N GLN A 261 -11.40 4.03 -11.97
CA GLN A 261 -11.11 5.43 -12.23
C GLN A 261 -10.56 5.64 -13.64
N LEU A 262 -9.58 4.85 -14.03
CA LEU A 262 -8.90 4.98 -15.32
C LEU A 262 -9.85 4.71 -16.50
N ALA A 263 -10.82 3.78 -16.33
CA ALA A 263 -11.82 3.49 -17.34
C ALA A 263 -12.78 4.67 -17.62
N THR A 264 -12.83 5.68 -16.75
CA THR A 264 -13.61 6.93 -16.95
C THR A 264 -12.77 8.04 -17.60
N MET A 265 -11.48 7.81 -17.78
CA MET A 265 -10.53 8.78 -18.36
C MET A 265 -10.36 8.56 -19.87
N PRO A 266 -9.82 9.53 -20.60
CA PRO A 266 -9.53 9.36 -22.03
C PRO A 266 -8.63 8.14 -22.31
N ALA A 267 -8.85 7.45 -23.44
CA ALA A 267 -7.99 6.37 -23.87
C ALA A 267 -6.52 6.81 -23.94
N GLY A 268 -5.60 5.97 -23.48
CA GLY A 268 -4.19 6.29 -23.34
C GLY A 268 -3.79 6.98 -22.03
N SER A 269 -4.75 7.40 -21.18
CA SER A 269 -4.44 7.85 -19.82
C SER A 269 -3.77 6.75 -19.01
N ARG A 270 -2.85 7.10 -18.14
CA ARG A 270 -1.99 6.14 -17.41
C ARG A 270 -2.12 6.26 -15.90
N CYS A 271 -2.07 5.12 -15.25
CA CYS A 271 -2.03 5.01 -13.81
C CYS A 271 -0.83 4.18 -13.35
N VAL A 272 -0.13 4.66 -12.34
CA VAL A 272 0.83 3.85 -11.58
C VAL A 272 0.18 3.40 -10.29
N VAL A 273 0.09 2.08 -10.11
CA VAL A 273 -0.31 1.44 -8.85
C VAL A 273 0.96 1.01 -8.12
N SER A 274 1.06 1.35 -6.84
CA SER A 274 2.26 1.09 -6.03
C SER A 274 1.91 0.51 -4.66
N VAL A 275 2.52 -0.63 -4.31
CA VAL A 275 2.29 -1.33 -3.04
C VAL A 275 3.63 -1.66 -2.40
N CYS A 276 3.81 -1.20 -1.15
CA CYS A 276 4.89 -1.67 -0.29
C CYS A 276 4.46 -2.91 0.50
N ALA A 277 5.42 -3.73 0.89
CA ALA A 277 5.16 -4.93 1.67
C ALA A 277 6.26 -5.18 2.71
N ALA A 278 5.92 -5.95 3.75
CA ALA A 278 6.88 -6.47 4.72
C ALA A 278 8.01 -7.24 4.02
N GLY A 279 9.17 -7.34 4.65
CA GLY A 279 10.37 -7.95 4.07
C GLY A 279 11.14 -7.00 3.15
N GLY A 280 10.86 -5.71 3.18
CA GLY A 280 11.55 -4.72 2.36
C GLY A 280 11.15 -4.78 0.88
N LEU A 281 9.96 -5.27 0.58
CA LEU A 281 9.51 -5.52 -0.80
C LEU A 281 8.57 -4.42 -1.29
N GLY A 282 8.53 -4.23 -2.61
CA GLY A 282 7.58 -3.35 -3.29
C GLY A 282 7.22 -3.86 -4.66
N HIS A 283 5.98 -3.62 -5.06
CA HIS A 283 5.47 -3.95 -6.37
C HIS A 283 4.77 -2.72 -6.98
N VAL A 284 5.05 -2.48 -8.26
CA VAL A 284 4.50 -1.36 -9.01
C VAL A 284 3.95 -1.89 -10.34
N ALA A 285 2.77 -1.41 -10.73
CA ALA A 285 2.15 -1.74 -12.01
C ALA A 285 1.81 -0.46 -12.77
N LEU A 286 2.02 -0.45 -14.08
CA LEU A 286 1.60 0.59 -15.00
C LEU A 286 0.35 0.11 -15.74
N LEU A 287 -0.74 0.83 -15.56
CA LEU A 287 -2.01 0.62 -16.24
C LEU A 287 -2.26 1.72 -17.28
N GLU A 288 -3.02 1.39 -18.32
CA GLU A 288 -3.43 2.34 -19.36
C GLU A 288 -4.91 2.15 -19.72
N ALA A 289 -5.65 3.25 -19.84
CA ALA A 289 -7.02 3.27 -20.35
C ALA A 289 -7.08 2.77 -21.80
N VAL A 290 -8.10 1.96 -22.13
CA VAL A 290 -8.30 1.34 -23.44
C VAL A 290 -9.50 1.89 -24.18
#